data_6020e4e4d58178b5778c6908bb417b41
#
_entry.id   6020e4e4d58178b5778c6908bb417b41
#
_cell.length_a   1.000
_cell.length_b   1.000
_cell.length_c   1.000
_cell.angle_alpha   90.00
_cell.angle_beta   90.00
_cell.angle_gamma   90.00
#
_symmetry.space_group_name_H-M   'P 1'
#
loop_
_entity.id
_entity.type
_entity.pdbx_description
1 polymer ?
#
loop_
_entity_poly.entity_id
_entity_poly.type
_entity_poly.pdbx_seq_one_letter_code
_entity_poly.pdbx_strand_id
1 'polypeptide(L)'
;MENRIVLEGTNFIFETNFSGDPARDRFHSPGRKCNIILPPDMAQAMIADGFNVKETRPRPGEEEGFEPTFFVTANTNYECKYPPRIFLVSGDNAPALMGPENVGLIDTIRVASVDAVLNVRVWEKGKTLYVNTMYVVQDLASDPFAGKYMR
;
A
#
# COMPACT_ATOMS: atom_id res chain seq x y z
N MET A 1 21.54 -2.54 9.69
CA MET A 1 20.24 -3.00 9.16
C MET A 1 19.20 -1.91 9.38
N GLU A 2 18.54 -1.52 8.34
CA GLU A 2 17.51 -0.51 8.45
C GLU A 2 16.22 -1.12 9.02
N ASN A 3 15.64 -0.42 9.99
CA ASN A 3 14.35 -0.80 10.55
C ASN A 3 13.17 -0.18 9.80
N ARG A 4 13.47 0.49 8.69
CA ARG A 4 12.47 1.18 7.88
C ARG A 4 12.74 0.97 6.41
N ILE A 5 11.66 0.86 5.64
CA ILE A 5 11.69 0.83 4.18
C ILE A 5 10.99 2.09 3.69
N VAL A 6 11.65 2.83 2.80
CA VAL A 6 11.09 4.06 2.22
C VAL A 6 10.76 3.80 0.76
N LEU A 7 9.50 4.02 0.39
CA LEU A 7 9.01 3.86 -0.97
C LEU A 7 8.45 5.20 -1.46
N GLU A 8 8.92 5.67 -2.61
CA GLU A 8 8.52 6.95 -3.16
C GLU A 8 7.96 6.76 -4.57
N GLY A 9 6.83 7.41 -4.83
CA GLY A 9 6.23 7.40 -6.17
C GLY A 9 5.78 6.03 -6.64
N THR A 10 5.36 5.17 -5.73
CA THR A 10 4.86 3.84 -6.07
C THR A 10 3.32 3.83 -6.12
N ASN A 11 2.71 2.67 -6.02
CA ASN A 11 1.26 2.52 -5.99
C ASN A 11 0.89 1.21 -5.30
N PHE A 12 -0.40 1.07 -5.02
CA PHE A 12 -0.93 -0.20 -4.56
C PHE A 12 -1.14 -1.15 -5.73
N ILE A 13 -1.09 -2.44 -5.45
CA ILE A 13 -1.50 -3.49 -6.37
C ILE A 13 -2.60 -4.30 -5.69
N PHE A 14 -3.57 -4.76 -6.46
CA PHE A 14 -4.78 -5.44 -5.96
C PHE A 14 -5.62 -4.52 -5.07
N GLU A 15 -6.70 -5.04 -4.52
CA GLU A 15 -7.55 -4.27 -3.63
C GLU A 15 -6.86 -4.01 -2.29
N THR A 16 -6.98 -2.78 -1.81
CA THR A 16 -6.56 -2.42 -0.45
C THR A 16 -7.66 -2.78 0.53
N ASN A 17 -7.28 -2.94 1.80
CA ASN A 17 -8.25 -3.16 2.86
C ASN A 17 -7.91 -2.28 4.06
N PHE A 18 -8.03 -0.97 3.88
CA PHE A 18 -7.84 -0.02 4.97
C PHE A 18 -9.03 0.02 5.92
N SER A 19 -10.20 -0.39 5.45
CA SER A 19 -11.39 -0.46 6.29
C SER A 19 -11.32 -1.58 7.34
N GLY A 20 -10.50 -2.60 7.08
CA GLY A 20 -10.41 -3.76 7.96
C GLY A 20 -11.59 -4.73 7.82
N ASP A 21 -12.40 -4.55 6.78
CA ASP A 21 -13.57 -5.42 6.54
C ASP A 21 -13.10 -6.80 6.07
N PRO A 22 -13.40 -7.89 6.80
CA PRO A 22 -13.00 -9.24 6.38
C PRO A 22 -13.56 -9.64 5.02
N ALA A 23 -14.70 -9.09 4.61
CA ALA A 23 -15.30 -9.39 3.31
C ALA A 23 -14.43 -8.91 2.13
N ARG A 24 -13.55 -7.93 2.35
CA ARG A 24 -12.64 -7.43 1.31
C ARG A 24 -11.36 -8.26 1.20
N ASP A 25 -11.09 -9.14 2.15
CA ASP A 25 -9.92 -9.98 2.11
C ASP A 25 -10.27 -11.33 1.47
N ARG A 26 -9.41 -11.80 0.56
CA ARG A 26 -9.58 -13.07 -0.13
C ARG A 26 -9.75 -14.24 0.83
N PHE A 27 -9.08 -14.19 1.97
CA PHE A 27 -9.11 -15.25 2.98
C PHE A 27 -10.01 -14.91 4.16
N HIS A 28 -10.77 -13.81 4.06
CA HIS A 28 -11.64 -13.31 5.13
C HIS A 28 -10.91 -13.10 6.46
N SER A 29 -9.62 -12.77 6.38
CA SER A 29 -8.81 -12.48 7.57
C SER A 29 -9.12 -11.09 8.11
N PRO A 30 -9.16 -10.91 9.44
CA PRO A 30 -9.30 -9.57 10.02
C PRO A 30 -8.02 -8.75 9.86
N GLY A 31 -8.16 -7.45 9.94
CA GLY A 31 -7.02 -6.53 9.93
C GLY A 31 -6.98 -5.67 8.68
N ARG A 32 -6.32 -4.52 8.84
CA ARG A 32 -6.13 -3.56 7.77
C ARG A 32 -4.81 -3.79 7.08
N LYS A 33 -4.81 -3.85 5.76
CA LYS A 33 -3.58 -4.11 4.99
C LYS A 33 -3.67 -3.61 3.57
N CYS A 34 -2.52 -3.46 2.94
CA CYS A 34 -2.40 -3.10 1.53
C CYS A 34 -1.18 -3.79 0.93
N ASN A 35 -1.20 -3.96 -0.38
CA ASN A 35 -0.05 -4.48 -1.12
C ASN A 35 0.57 -3.31 -1.89
N ILE A 36 1.88 -3.13 -1.75
CA ILE A 36 2.60 -1.99 -2.31
C ILE A 36 3.65 -2.49 -3.30
N ILE A 37 3.69 -1.89 -4.49
CA ILE A 37 4.62 -2.26 -5.55
C ILE A 37 6.03 -1.82 -5.17
N LEU A 38 7.01 -2.71 -5.43
CA LEU A 38 8.42 -2.45 -5.21
C LEU A 38 9.15 -2.27 -6.53
N PRO A 39 10.12 -1.34 -6.59
CA PRO A 39 11.06 -1.33 -7.71
C PRO A 39 11.83 -2.65 -7.76
N PRO A 40 12.16 -3.19 -8.95
CA PRO A 40 12.84 -4.48 -9.06
C PRO A 40 14.14 -4.59 -8.28
N ASP A 41 14.96 -3.53 -8.29
CA ASP A 41 16.25 -3.52 -7.57
C ASP A 41 16.03 -3.65 -6.06
N MET A 42 15.09 -2.89 -5.53
CA MET A 42 14.73 -2.95 -4.11
C MET A 42 14.14 -4.31 -3.75
N ALA A 43 13.31 -4.87 -4.64
CA ALA A 43 12.70 -6.18 -4.42
C ALA A 43 13.77 -7.26 -4.27
N GLN A 44 14.78 -7.28 -5.14
CA GLN A 44 15.87 -8.25 -5.07
C GLN A 44 16.68 -8.10 -3.78
N ALA A 45 16.98 -6.87 -3.38
CA ALA A 45 17.70 -6.62 -2.14
C ALA A 45 16.89 -7.07 -0.92
N MET A 46 15.60 -6.85 -0.93
CA MET A 46 14.71 -7.25 0.17
C MET A 46 14.57 -8.78 0.23
N ILE A 47 14.50 -9.46 -0.90
CA ILE A 47 14.47 -10.92 -0.95
C ILE A 47 15.75 -11.49 -0.31
N ALA A 48 16.90 -10.93 -0.69
CA ALA A 48 18.18 -11.35 -0.13
C ALA A 48 18.25 -11.12 1.38
N ASP A 49 17.55 -10.11 1.89
CA ASP A 49 17.52 -9.76 3.31
C ASP A 49 16.40 -10.47 4.09
N GLY A 50 15.71 -11.40 3.47
CA GLY A 50 14.72 -12.25 4.15
C GLY A 50 13.32 -11.71 4.23
N PHE A 51 12.99 -10.67 3.46
CA PHE A 51 11.62 -10.16 3.39
C PHE A 51 10.72 -11.07 2.54
N ASN A 52 9.45 -11.13 2.89
CA ASN A 52 8.46 -11.85 2.11
C ASN A 52 8.00 -10.99 0.93
N VAL A 53 8.80 -10.96 -0.12
CA VAL A 53 8.46 -10.25 -1.35
C VAL A 53 7.72 -11.21 -2.27
N LYS A 54 6.59 -10.75 -2.77
CA LYS A 54 5.75 -11.52 -3.69
C LYS A 54 5.89 -10.99 -5.10
N GLU A 55 5.58 -11.82 -6.08
CA GLU A 55 5.59 -11.42 -7.48
C GLU A 55 4.31 -11.85 -8.17
N THR A 56 3.90 -11.06 -9.16
CA THR A 56 2.75 -11.41 -9.99
C THR A 56 3.12 -12.55 -10.92
N ARG A 57 2.12 -13.33 -11.34
CA ARG A 57 2.30 -14.44 -12.26
C ARG A 57 1.53 -14.21 -13.54
N PRO A 58 2.02 -14.71 -14.69
CA PRO A 58 1.28 -14.56 -15.94
C PRO A 58 0.02 -15.40 -15.90
N ARG A 59 -0.99 -14.94 -16.64
CA ARG A 59 -2.18 -15.74 -16.88
C ARG A 59 -1.85 -16.87 -17.87
N PRO A 60 -2.57 -17.98 -17.83
CA PRO A 60 -2.37 -19.04 -18.83
C PRO A 60 -2.42 -18.48 -20.26
N GLY A 61 -1.39 -18.77 -21.05
CA GLY A 61 -1.26 -18.28 -22.42
C GLY A 61 -0.54 -16.93 -22.56
N GLU A 62 -0.20 -16.27 -21.46
CA GLU A 62 0.45 -14.94 -21.47
C GLU A 62 1.88 -14.98 -20.91
N GLU A 63 2.51 -16.14 -20.92
CA GLU A 63 3.84 -16.33 -20.30
C GLU A 63 4.96 -15.66 -21.09
N GLU A 64 4.82 -15.60 -22.42
CA GLU A 64 5.86 -15.03 -23.27
C GLU A 64 5.97 -13.52 -23.09
N GLY A 65 7.16 -13.02 -22.80
CA GLY A 65 7.41 -11.60 -22.61
C GLY A 65 6.88 -11.04 -21.28
N PHE A 66 6.39 -11.90 -20.39
CA PHE A 66 5.83 -11.45 -19.11
C PHE A 66 6.92 -10.93 -18.18
N GLU A 67 6.72 -9.73 -17.64
CA GLU A 67 7.58 -9.15 -16.62
C GLU A 67 6.82 -9.11 -15.30
N PRO A 68 7.31 -9.81 -14.25
CA PRO A 68 6.61 -9.80 -12.98
C PRO A 68 6.70 -8.45 -12.28
N THR A 69 5.65 -8.09 -11.56
CA THR A 69 5.63 -6.95 -10.65
C THR A 69 5.87 -7.47 -9.24
N PHE A 70 6.82 -6.89 -8.55
CA PHE A 70 7.13 -7.27 -7.17
C PHE A 70 6.33 -6.39 -6.21
N PHE A 71 5.89 -6.99 -5.11
CA PHE A 71 5.13 -6.26 -4.09
C PHE A 71 5.29 -6.88 -2.71
N VAL A 72 4.98 -6.08 -1.70
CA VAL A 72 4.94 -6.54 -0.31
C VAL A 72 3.59 -6.17 0.31
N THR A 73 3.19 -6.93 1.31
CA THR A 73 2.00 -6.62 2.11
C THR A 73 2.43 -5.81 3.33
N ALA A 74 1.80 -4.67 3.53
CA ALA A 74 2.01 -3.83 4.71
C ALA A 74 0.74 -3.82 5.56
N ASN A 75 0.91 -3.98 6.85
CA ASN A 75 -0.19 -3.97 7.81
C ASN A 75 -0.37 -2.57 8.40
N THR A 76 -1.61 -2.24 8.73
CA THR A 76 -1.98 -0.96 9.31
C THR A 76 -2.64 -1.21 10.65
N ASN A 77 -1.98 -0.83 11.74
CA ASN A 77 -2.50 -1.07 13.09
C ASN A 77 -2.71 0.25 13.83
N TYR A 78 -3.97 0.66 13.96
CA TYR A 78 -4.33 1.86 14.71
C TYR A 78 -4.44 1.61 16.22
N GLU A 79 -4.49 0.36 16.63
CA GLU A 79 -4.68 -0.03 18.03
C GLU A 79 -3.36 -0.31 18.74
N CYS A 80 -2.36 0.53 18.49
CA CYS A 80 -1.04 0.37 19.10
C CYS A 80 -0.55 1.71 19.64
N LYS A 81 0.57 1.68 20.39
CA LYS A 81 1.14 2.88 21.00
C LYS A 81 1.55 3.93 19.96
N TYR A 82 1.99 3.49 18.77
CA TYR A 82 2.43 4.37 17.70
C TYR A 82 1.61 4.05 16.44
N PRO A 83 0.37 4.57 16.35
CA PRO A 83 -0.48 4.30 15.20
C PRO A 83 0.09 4.91 13.91
N PRO A 84 -0.27 4.37 12.75
CA PRO A 84 0.20 4.91 11.48
C PRO A 84 -0.37 6.30 11.23
N ARG A 85 0.37 7.08 10.43
CA ARG A 85 -0.08 8.39 9.95
C ARG A 85 -0.30 8.26 8.45
N ILE A 86 -1.55 8.13 8.06
CA ILE A 86 -1.95 7.97 6.66
C ILE A 86 -2.67 9.23 6.22
N PHE A 87 -2.15 9.86 5.17
CA PHE A 87 -2.68 11.10 4.62
C PHE A 87 -3.28 10.86 3.24
N LEU A 88 -4.45 11.44 3.00
CA LEU A 88 -5.04 11.49 1.67
C LEU A 88 -4.73 12.84 1.05
N VAL A 89 -4.13 12.83 -0.14
CA VAL A 89 -3.80 14.04 -0.89
C VAL A 89 -4.75 14.11 -2.09
N SER A 90 -5.56 15.18 -2.14
CA SER A 90 -6.55 15.38 -3.20
C SER A 90 -6.32 16.74 -3.87
N GLY A 91 -5.78 16.72 -5.09
CA GLY A 91 -5.50 17.96 -5.84
C GLY A 91 -4.57 18.89 -5.09
N ASP A 92 -4.92 20.17 -5.04
CA ASP A 92 -4.13 21.21 -4.38
C ASP A 92 -4.46 21.38 -2.90
N ASN A 93 -5.32 20.53 -2.37
CA ASN A 93 -5.69 20.58 -0.96
C ASN A 93 -4.54 20.10 -0.08
N ALA A 94 -4.50 20.60 1.16
CA ALA A 94 -3.55 20.11 2.14
C ALA A 94 -3.81 18.62 2.42
N PRO A 95 -2.75 17.83 2.70
CA PRO A 95 -2.95 16.43 3.04
C PRO A 95 -3.87 16.28 4.25
N ALA A 96 -4.85 15.38 4.13
CA ALA A 96 -5.82 15.12 5.20
C ALA A 96 -5.40 13.86 5.95
N LEU A 97 -5.15 14.01 7.26
CA LEU A 97 -4.83 12.86 8.11
C LEU A 97 -6.06 12.00 8.30
N MET A 98 -5.93 10.72 7.95
CA MET A 98 -7.01 9.73 8.05
C MET A 98 -6.87 8.95 9.35
N GLY A 99 -7.99 8.77 10.04
CA GLY A 99 -8.05 7.93 11.24
C GLY A 99 -8.72 6.59 10.95
N PRO A 100 -8.85 5.73 11.98
CA PRO A 100 -9.47 4.42 11.81
C PRO A 100 -10.94 4.51 11.37
N GLU A 101 -11.60 5.64 11.66
CA GLU A 101 -13.01 5.84 11.30
C GLU A 101 -13.22 6.20 9.84
N ASN A 102 -12.20 6.71 9.14
CA ASN A 102 -12.38 7.17 7.75
C ASN A 102 -11.31 6.69 6.77
N VAL A 103 -10.25 6.02 7.23
CA VAL A 103 -9.19 5.53 6.34
C VAL A 103 -9.72 4.52 5.31
N GLY A 104 -10.82 3.86 5.60
CA GLY A 104 -11.48 2.95 4.66
C GLY A 104 -11.94 3.63 3.37
N LEU A 105 -12.05 4.94 3.36
CA LEU A 105 -12.37 5.70 2.16
C LEU A 105 -11.34 5.45 1.05
N ILE A 106 -10.08 5.20 1.41
CA ILE A 106 -9.02 4.92 0.44
C ILE A 106 -9.32 3.67 -0.39
N ASP A 107 -10.05 2.70 0.18
CA ASP A 107 -10.44 1.49 -0.54
C ASP A 107 -11.40 1.76 -1.70
N THR A 108 -12.04 2.93 -1.72
CA THR A 108 -13.09 3.28 -2.67
C THR A 108 -12.63 4.26 -3.75
N ILE A 109 -11.43 4.79 -3.64
CA ILE A 109 -10.93 5.79 -4.57
C ILE A 109 -9.91 5.18 -5.54
N ARG A 110 -9.65 5.93 -6.62
CA ARG A 110 -8.57 5.58 -7.54
C ARG A 110 -7.30 6.32 -7.10
N VAL A 111 -6.21 5.59 -6.98
CA VAL A 111 -4.95 6.11 -6.45
C VAL A 111 -3.97 6.35 -7.59
N ALA A 112 -3.40 7.56 -7.63
CA ALA A 112 -2.40 7.94 -8.63
C ALA A 112 -1.00 7.51 -8.20
N SER A 113 -0.63 7.75 -6.94
CA SER A 113 0.68 7.39 -6.42
C SER A 113 0.67 7.28 -4.90
N VAL A 114 1.70 6.64 -4.36
CA VAL A 114 1.85 6.41 -2.93
C VAL A 114 3.31 6.66 -2.54
N ASP A 115 3.51 7.43 -1.47
CA ASP A 115 4.77 7.53 -0.77
C ASP A 115 4.58 6.90 0.60
N ALA A 116 5.47 6.01 0.99
CA ALA A 116 5.30 5.26 2.23
C ALA A 116 6.61 5.06 2.97
N VAL A 117 6.53 5.16 4.29
CA VAL A 117 7.59 4.71 5.19
C VAL A 117 7.02 3.52 5.95
N LEU A 118 7.67 2.37 5.83
CA LEU A 118 7.25 1.13 6.46
C LEU A 118 8.22 0.76 7.58
N ASN A 119 7.68 0.42 8.74
CA ASN A 119 8.47 -0.12 9.84
C ASN A 119 8.64 -1.62 9.65
N VAL A 120 9.83 -2.12 9.96
CA VAL A 120 10.15 -3.54 9.87
C VAL A 120 10.12 -4.14 11.27
N ARG A 121 9.32 -5.18 11.44
CA ARG A 121 9.33 -5.98 12.66
C ARG A 121 9.94 -7.34 12.34
N VAL A 122 11.06 -7.64 12.99
CA VAL A 122 11.74 -8.94 12.83
C VAL A 122 11.27 -9.88 13.93
N TRP A 123 10.91 -11.08 13.54
CA TRP A 123 10.50 -12.10 14.49
C TRP A 123 10.96 -13.46 13.98
N GLU A 124 10.76 -14.49 14.79
CA GLU A 124 11.35 -15.82 14.57
C GLU A 124 11.10 -16.39 13.18
N LYS A 125 9.89 -16.20 12.63
CA LYS A 125 9.49 -16.77 11.35
C LYS A 125 9.70 -15.85 10.15
N GLY A 126 10.22 -14.64 10.35
CA GLY A 126 10.43 -13.71 9.25
C GLY A 126 10.31 -12.26 9.64
N LYS A 127 9.93 -11.45 8.66
CA LYS A 127 9.81 -10.00 8.82
C LYS A 127 8.41 -9.56 8.41
N THR A 128 7.81 -8.69 9.22
CA THR A 128 6.50 -8.10 8.94
C THR A 128 6.65 -6.60 8.74
N LEU A 129 5.91 -6.05 7.79
CA LEU A 129 5.93 -4.62 7.50
C LEU A 129 4.66 -3.96 8.03
N TYR A 130 4.84 -2.81 8.67
CA TYR A 130 3.75 -1.98 9.19
C TYR A 130 3.88 -0.57 8.64
N VAL A 131 2.77 0.05 8.30
CA VAL A 131 2.78 1.43 7.85
C VAL A 131 3.14 2.36 9.01
N ASN A 132 4.21 3.13 8.84
CA ASN A 132 4.58 4.22 9.74
C ASN A 132 3.90 5.51 9.29
N THR A 133 4.21 5.94 8.07
CA THR A 133 3.64 7.14 7.45
C THR A 133 3.38 6.85 5.98
N MET A 134 2.26 7.32 5.47
CA MET A 134 1.90 7.10 4.09
C MET A 134 1.15 8.30 3.54
N TYR A 135 1.51 8.72 2.34
CA TYR A 135 0.78 9.72 1.58
C TYR A 135 0.16 9.04 0.37
N VAL A 136 -1.17 9.05 0.31
CA VAL A 136 -1.93 8.45 -0.80
C VAL A 136 -2.46 9.58 -1.66
N VAL A 137 -2.00 9.66 -2.90
CA VAL A 137 -2.42 10.70 -3.83
C VAL A 137 -3.58 10.18 -4.67
N GLN A 138 -4.72 10.85 -4.56
CA GLN A 138 -5.92 10.47 -5.30
C GLN A 138 -5.80 10.84 -6.78
N ASP A 139 -6.21 9.94 -7.66
CA ASP A 139 -6.25 10.20 -9.10
C ASP A 139 -7.57 10.89 -9.45
N LEU A 140 -7.51 12.22 -9.57
CA LEU A 140 -8.66 13.04 -9.93
C LEU A 140 -8.86 13.13 -11.44
N ALA A 141 -7.83 12.81 -12.23
CA ALA A 141 -7.90 12.88 -13.67
C ALA A 141 -8.84 11.84 -14.29
N SER A 142 -9.15 10.79 -13.55
CA SER A 142 -10.08 9.74 -14.02
C SER A 142 -11.54 10.16 -13.91
N ASP A 143 -11.84 11.24 -13.15
CA ASP A 143 -13.19 11.76 -13.00
C ASP A 143 -13.40 12.92 -13.99
N PRO A 144 -14.30 12.76 -14.98
CA PRO A 144 -14.52 13.82 -15.97
C PRO A 144 -15.08 15.12 -15.37
N PHE A 145 -15.62 15.05 -14.16
CA PHE A 145 -16.20 16.21 -13.48
C PHE A 145 -15.28 16.81 -12.42
N ALA A 146 -14.09 16.25 -12.20
CA ALA A 146 -13.20 16.70 -11.13
C ALA A 146 -12.84 18.18 -11.26
N GLY A 147 -12.56 18.66 -12.48
CA GLY A 147 -12.24 20.07 -12.73
C GLY A 147 -13.38 21.04 -12.46
N LYS A 148 -14.62 20.53 -12.50
CA LYS A 148 -15.84 21.33 -12.27
C LYS A 148 -16.16 21.48 -10.78
N TYR A 149 -15.97 20.42 -10.00
CA TYR A 149 -16.44 20.38 -8.61
C TYR A 149 -15.32 20.47 -7.57
N MET A 150 -14.07 20.30 -7.96
CA MET A 150 -12.92 20.20 -7.05
C MET A 150 -12.02 21.45 -7.06
N ARG A 151 -12.53 22.57 -7.53
CA ARG A 151 -11.79 23.84 -7.55
C ARG A 151 -11.79 24.52 -6.20
#